data_9981fed8c2b6024c67bad75b2fa55598
#
_entry.id   9981fed8c2b6024c67bad75b2fa55598
#
_cell.length_a   1.000
_cell.length_b   1.000
_cell.length_c   1.000
_cell.angle_alpha   90.00
_cell.angle_beta   90.00
_cell.angle_gamma   90.00
#
_symmetry.space_group_name_H-M   'P 1'
#
loop_
_entity.id
_entity.type
_entity.pdbx_description
1 polymer ?
#
loop_
_entity_poly.entity_id
_entity_poly.type
_entity_poly.pdbx_seq_one_letter_code
_entity_poly.pdbx_strand_id
1 'polypeptide(L)'
;MDPEADSYEKLFVVCRKLHLPEVDCQELFRRMVFNILANNTDDHHKNFTFVMDRQGTWRLSPAYDMTYIFDTGGYLPNREHCLMIGGKLQDITRDDAIQFARDNGIRRPDAIIRDMVESLKQFRAIAAKYGVSEQWTGRVEATIVSHLKAWGEWEEDAAMPELAINGHLASNIRMEQAYKGNYHLFAVIDGEERKFIIGKNKEEFSQIEKTGIASLSADQFKAMAEKYIS
;
A
#
# COMPACT_ATOMS: atom_id res chain seq x y z
N MET A 1 -4.84 29.99 7.69
CA MET A 1 -4.85 29.16 6.46
C MET A 1 -4.72 30.13 5.30
N ASP A 2 -3.74 29.95 4.43
CA ASP A 2 -3.57 30.81 3.25
C ASP A 2 -4.75 30.58 2.30
N PRO A 3 -5.59 31.59 2.00
CA PRO A 3 -6.73 31.41 1.12
C PRO A 3 -6.34 31.15 -0.34
N GLU A 4 -5.07 31.39 -0.71
CA GLU A 4 -4.55 31.13 -2.04
C GLU A 4 -3.94 29.73 -2.19
N ALA A 5 -3.64 29.05 -1.08
CA ALA A 5 -3.05 27.71 -1.13
C ALA A 5 -3.99 26.70 -1.79
N ASP A 6 -3.43 25.87 -2.66
CA ASP A 6 -4.16 24.79 -3.33
C ASP A 6 -4.47 23.66 -2.35
N SER A 7 -5.70 23.14 -2.41
CA SER A 7 -6.13 22.07 -1.51
C SER A 7 -7.19 21.16 -2.13
N TYR A 8 -7.32 19.96 -1.59
CA TYR A 8 -8.38 19.05 -1.97
C TYR A 8 -9.78 19.59 -1.67
N GLU A 9 -9.94 20.41 -0.60
CA GLU A 9 -11.19 21.10 -0.30
C GLU A 9 -11.66 21.95 -1.48
N LYS A 10 -10.74 22.67 -2.16
CA LYS A 10 -11.06 23.45 -3.35
C LYS A 10 -11.57 22.56 -4.49
N LEU A 11 -10.98 21.39 -4.71
CA LEU A 11 -11.47 20.43 -5.71
C LEU A 11 -12.90 19.98 -5.37
N PHE A 12 -13.19 19.70 -4.09
CA PHE A 12 -14.54 19.33 -3.67
C PHE A 12 -15.55 20.50 -3.78
N VAL A 13 -15.10 21.74 -3.63
CA VAL A 13 -15.94 22.92 -3.96
C VAL A 13 -16.29 22.92 -5.45
N VAL A 14 -15.34 22.61 -6.33
CA VAL A 14 -15.60 22.49 -7.78
C VAL A 14 -16.58 21.38 -8.06
N CYS A 15 -16.41 20.19 -7.45
CA CYS A 15 -17.35 19.07 -7.59
C CYS A 15 -18.79 19.48 -7.26
N ARG A 16 -18.98 20.22 -6.14
CA ARG A 16 -20.29 20.71 -5.75
C ARG A 16 -20.87 21.74 -6.73
N LYS A 17 -20.04 22.68 -7.20
CA LYS A 17 -20.45 23.69 -8.19
C LYS A 17 -20.82 23.07 -9.53
N LEU A 18 -20.17 22.00 -9.94
CA LEU A 18 -20.44 21.27 -11.18
C LEU A 18 -21.55 20.22 -10.99
N HIS A 19 -22.12 20.09 -9.79
CA HIS A 19 -23.15 19.10 -9.46
C HIS A 19 -22.73 17.66 -9.80
N LEU A 20 -21.48 17.30 -9.51
CA LEU A 20 -21.00 15.94 -9.76
C LEU A 20 -21.79 14.92 -8.93
N PRO A 21 -22.08 13.73 -9.49
CA PRO A 21 -22.69 12.66 -8.73
C PRO A 21 -21.80 12.19 -7.59
N GLU A 22 -22.39 11.67 -6.52
CA GLU A 22 -21.66 11.23 -5.33
C GLU A 22 -20.54 10.22 -5.65
N VAL A 23 -20.76 9.33 -6.64
CA VAL A 23 -19.77 8.36 -7.07
C VAL A 23 -18.47 9.03 -7.54
N ASP A 24 -18.56 10.19 -8.19
CA ASP A 24 -17.38 10.93 -8.64
C ASP A 24 -16.67 11.63 -7.46
N CYS A 25 -17.43 12.13 -6.48
CA CYS A 25 -16.87 12.66 -5.25
C CYS A 25 -16.17 11.56 -4.42
N GLN A 26 -16.76 10.37 -4.33
CA GLN A 26 -16.12 9.22 -3.69
C GLN A 26 -14.86 8.79 -4.43
N GLU A 27 -14.86 8.84 -5.76
CA GLU A 27 -13.69 8.54 -6.58
C GLU A 27 -12.58 9.58 -6.37
N LEU A 28 -12.90 10.88 -6.28
CA LEU A 28 -11.93 11.90 -5.97
C LEU A 28 -11.30 11.68 -4.58
N PHE A 29 -12.11 11.31 -3.59
CA PHE A 29 -11.62 10.94 -2.26
C PHE A 29 -10.73 9.70 -2.32
N ARG A 30 -11.08 8.68 -3.11
CA ARG A 30 -10.25 7.48 -3.31
C ARG A 30 -8.89 7.85 -3.89
N ARG A 31 -8.81 8.77 -4.85
CA ARG A 31 -7.54 9.25 -5.42
C ARG A 31 -6.70 10.01 -4.40
N MET A 32 -7.33 10.83 -3.56
CA MET A 32 -6.64 11.48 -2.45
C MET A 32 -6.00 10.45 -1.51
N VAL A 33 -6.76 9.44 -1.08
CA VAL A 33 -6.24 8.35 -0.22
C VAL A 33 -5.12 7.58 -0.90
N PHE A 34 -5.25 7.28 -2.20
CA PHE A 34 -4.18 6.65 -2.97
C PHE A 34 -2.92 7.51 -2.98
N ASN A 35 -3.03 8.80 -3.28
CA ASN A 35 -1.89 9.72 -3.35
C ASN A 35 -1.13 9.77 -2.02
N ILE A 36 -1.85 9.77 -0.90
CA ILE A 36 -1.23 9.73 0.44
C ILE A 36 -0.50 8.40 0.66
N LEU A 37 -1.19 7.27 0.49
CA LEU A 37 -0.68 5.96 0.86
C LEU A 37 0.36 5.42 -0.12
N ALA A 38 0.24 5.74 -1.41
CA ALA A 38 1.17 5.33 -2.46
C ALA A 38 2.31 6.33 -2.71
N ASN A 39 2.42 7.39 -1.91
CA ASN A 39 3.45 8.42 -2.04
C ASN A 39 3.45 9.15 -3.40
N ASN A 40 2.27 9.44 -3.93
CA ASN A 40 2.14 10.34 -5.07
C ASN A 40 2.03 11.78 -4.58
N THR A 41 3.17 12.39 -4.25
CA THR A 41 3.22 13.76 -3.72
C THR A 41 3.16 14.84 -4.79
N ASP A 42 3.23 14.49 -6.07
CA ASP A 42 3.01 15.43 -7.19
C ASP A 42 1.52 15.53 -7.56
N ASP A 43 0.68 15.56 -6.56
CA ASP A 43 -0.77 15.55 -6.65
C ASP A 43 -1.38 16.95 -6.88
N HIS A 44 -0.75 17.77 -7.73
CA HIS A 44 -1.21 19.12 -8.02
C HIS A 44 -2.56 19.16 -8.74
N HIS A 45 -3.26 20.30 -8.64
CA HIS A 45 -4.64 20.46 -9.15
C HIS A 45 -4.81 20.14 -10.65
N LYS A 46 -3.76 20.23 -11.49
CA LYS A 46 -3.82 19.89 -12.92
C LYS A 46 -3.99 18.41 -13.18
N ASN A 47 -3.75 17.55 -12.19
CA ASN A 47 -3.98 16.10 -12.26
C ASN A 47 -5.44 15.70 -12.02
N PHE A 48 -6.31 16.69 -11.83
CA PHE A 48 -7.75 16.50 -11.61
C PHE A 48 -8.55 17.27 -12.65
N THR A 49 -9.12 16.53 -13.60
CA THR A 49 -9.87 17.12 -14.72
C THR A 49 -11.34 16.70 -14.66
N PHE A 50 -12.20 17.60 -15.09
CA PHE A 50 -13.64 17.35 -15.21
C PHE A 50 -14.01 17.37 -16.69
N VAL A 51 -14.88 16.47 -17.10
CA VAL A 51 -15.37 16.33 -18.47
C VAL A 51 -16.86 16.59 -18.51
N MET A 52 -17.31 17.26 -19.56
CA MET A 52 -18.73 17.53 -19.78
C MET A 52 -19.20 16.77 -21.02
N ASP A 53 -20.31 16.06 -20.89
CA ASP A 53 -20.95 15.42 -22.03
C ASP A 53 -21.71 16.42 -22.91
N ARG A 54 -22.28 15.93 -24.02
CA ARG A 54 -23.05 16.78 -24.96
C ARG A 54 -24.36 17.31 -24.37
N GLN A 55 -24.84 16.71 -23.28
CA GLN A 55 -26.03 17.10 -22.55
C GLN A 55 -25.75 18.14 -21.46
N GLY A 56 -24.48 18.51 -21.25
CA GLY A 56 -24.04 19.45 -20.24
C GLY A 56 -23.82 18.84 -18.86
N THR A 57 -23.80 17.50 -18.74
CA THR A 57 -23.54 16.80 -17.48
C THR A 57 -22.04 16.69 -17.23
N TRP A 58 -21.60 17.14 -16.07
CA TRP A 58 -20.22 17.07 -15.67
C TRP A 58 -19.90 15.77 -14.93
N ARG A 59 -18.72 15.21 -15.19
CA ARG A 59 -18.17 14.03 -14.54
C ARG A 59 -16.67 14.24 -14.21
N LEU A 60 -16.18 13.54 -13.21
CA LEU A 60 -14.75 13.42 -13.00
C LEU A 60 -14.12 12.61 -14.14
N SER A 61 -13.00 13.07 -14.69
CA SER A 61 -12.27 12.33 -15.72
C SER A 61 -11.72 11.00 -15.17
N PRO A 62 -11.40 10.01 -16.02
CA PRO A 62 -10.53 8.91 -15.60
C PRO A 62 -9.26 9.42 -14.92
N ALA A 63 -8.71 8.64 -13.98
CA ALA A 63 -7.46 8.97 -13.30
C ALA A 63 -6.29 8.93 -14.31
N TYR A 64 -5.36 9.86 -14.17
CA TYR A 64 -4.13 9.91 -14.91
C TYR A 64 -3.03 10.49 -14.02
N ASP A 65 -1.77 10.32 -14.42
CA ASP A 65 -0.60 10.79 -13.68
C ASP A 65 -0.54 10.28 -12.23
N MET A 66 -0.97 9.03 -12.05
CA MET A 66 -0.93 8.33 -10.77
C MET A 66 0.42 7.64 -10.63
N THR A 67 1.38 8.32 -10.03
CA THR A 67 2.78 7.90 -10.00
C THR A 67 3.30 7.72 -8.58
N TYR A 68 4.39 6.99 -8.41
CA TYR A 68 5.18 6.99 -7.19
C TYR A 68 6.28 8.05 -7.30
N ILE A 69 6.28 9.00 -6.37
CA ILE A 69 7.30 10.04 -6.35
C ILE A 69 8.50 9.57 -5.52
N PHE A 70 9.62 9.50 -6.20
CA PHE A 70 10.88 9.09 -5.63
C PHE A 70 11.76 10.30 -5.30
N ASP A 71 12.22 10.36 -4.07
CA ASP A 71 13.18 11.38 -3.65
C ASP A 71 14.55 11.12 -4.30
N THR A 72 14.93 11.96 -5.25
CA THR A 72 16.24 11.91 -5.94
C THR A 72 17.35 12.67 -5.21
N GLY A 73 17.11 13.03 -3.95
CA GLY A 73 18.16 13.66 -3.12
C GLY A 73 18.36 15.15 -3.36
N GLY A 74 17.30 15.93 -3.53
CA GLY A 74 17.45 17.38 -3.46
C GLY A 74 16.58 18.25 -4.37
N TYR A 75 15.76 17.69 -5.23
CA TYR A 75 14.88 18.47 -6.11
C TYR A 75 13.45 18.68 -5.57
N LEU A 76 13.02 17.82 -4.66
CA LEU A 76 11.72 17.96 -3.99
C LEU A 76 11.97 18.14 -2.49
N PRO A 77 11.92 19.37 -1.98
CA PRO A 77 12.05 19.58 -0.56
C PRO A 77 10.88 18.92 0.16
N ASN A 78 11.20 18.04 1.10
CA ASN A 78 10.34 17.56 2.18
C ASN A 78 9.21 16.58 1.87
N ARG A 79 9.10 15.95 0.71
CA ARG A 79 8.04 14.96 0.41
C ARG A 79 6.61 15.45 0.73
N GLU A 80 6.38 16.75 0.59
CA GLU A 80 5.09 17.38 0.82
C GLU A 80 4.18 17.16 -0.38
N HIS A 81 2.89 16.94 -0.12
CA HIS A 81 1.86 16.96 -1.15
C HIS A 81 1.73 18.33 -1.77
N CYS A 82 1.37 18.40 -3.06
CA CYS A 82 1.08 19.68 -3.70
C CYS A 82 -0.26 20.28 -3.24
N LEU A 83 -1.22 19.44 -2.84
CA LEU A 83 -2.52 19.87 -2.34
C LEU A 83 -2.63 19.62 -0.83
N MET A 84 -3.05 20.64 -0.10
CA MET A 84 -3.34 20.49 1.32
C MET A 84 -4.57 19.60 1.57
N ILE A 85 -4.55 18.92 2.70
CA ILE A 85 -5.65 18.13 3.25
C ILE A 85 -5.83 18.56 4.70
N GLY A 86 -6.95 19.18 5.03
CA GLY A 86 -7.15 19.72 6.38
C GLY A 86 -6.09 20.74 6.82
N GLY A 87 -5.47 21.45 5.86
CA GLY A 87 -4.40 22.41 6.12
C GLY A 87 -3.00 21.79 6.28
N LYS A 88 -2.82 20.49 6.02
CA LYS A 88 -1.56 19.76 6.06
C LYS A 88 -1.08 19.40 4.67
N LEU A 89 0.23 19.43 4.44
CA LEU A 89 0.90 18.95 3.22
C LEU A 89 1.67 17.63 3.46
N GLN A 90 1.89 17.26 4.73
CA GLN A 90 2.62 16.07 5.14
C GLN A 90 2.04 15.53 6.46
N ASP A 91 2.47 14.35 6.88
CA ASP A 91 2.04 13.69 8.11
C ASP A 91 0.50 13.58 8.23
N ILE A 92 -0.14 13.34 7.08
CA ILE A 92 -1.59 13.21 6.98
C ILE A 92 -1.98 11.86 7.57
N THR A 93 -2.73 11.91 8.67
CA THR A 93 -3.18 10.71 9.38
C THR A 93 -4.47 10.16 8.78
N ARG A 94 -4.81 8.93 9.17
CA ARG A 94 -6.11 8.33 8.84
C ARG A 94 -7.26 9.19 9.36
N ASP A 95 -7.14 9.72 10.57
CA ASP A 95 -8.17 10.58 11.18
C ASP A 95 -8.35 11.90 10.42
N ASP A 96 -7.27 12.48 9.89
CA ASP A 96 -7.35 13.66 9.01
C ASP A 96 -8.17 13.33 7.75
N ALA A 97 -7.92 12.17 7.12
CA ALA A 97 -8.66 11.74 5.93
C ALA A 97 -10.15 11.48 6.25
N ILE A 98 -10.46 10.89 7.39
CA ILE A 98 -11.84 10.66 7.85
C ILE A 98 -12.54 11.99 8.15
N GLN A 99 -11.85 12.92 8.84
CA GLN A 99 -12.41 14.24 9.12
C GLN A 99 -12.67 15.00 7.82
N PHE A 100 -11.70 14.99 6.89
CA PHE A 100 -11.88 15.56 5.56
C PHE A 100 -13.12 15.01 4.84
N ALA A 101 -13.31 13.68 4.88
CA ALA A 101 -14.46 13.03 4.27
C ALA A 101 -15.78 13.49 4.89
N ARG A 102 -15.86 13.63 6.22
CA ARG A 102 -17.03 14.14 6.94
C ARG A 102 -17.37 15.57 6.51
N ASP A 103 -16.37 16.45 6.50
CA ASP A 103 -16.52 17.87 6.16
C ASP A 103 -16.97 18.06 4.71
N ASN A 104 -16.63 17.12 3.82
CA ASN A 104 -17.00 17.14 2.41
C ASN A 104 -18.20 16.24 2.06
N GLY A 105 -18.85 15.61 3.05
CA GLY A 105 -20.08 14.83 2.86
C GLY A 105 -19.86 13.49 2.14
N ILE A 106 -18.64 12.92 2.20
CA ILE A 106 -18.32 11.63 1.60
C ILE A 106 -18.92 10.51 2.44
N ARG A 107 -19.72 9.67 1.81
CA ARG A 107 -20.33 8.51 2.47
C ARG A 107 -19.36 7.33 2.51
N ARG A 108 -19.39 6.59 3.62
CA ARG A 108 -18.61 5.37 3.86
C ARG A 108 -17.09 5.55 3.65
N PRO A 109 -16.46 6.59 4.20
CA PRO A 109 -15.04 6.83 3.97
C PRO A 109 -14.17 5.65 4.46
N ASP A 110 -14.54 4.99 5.56
CA ASP A 110 -13.82 3.81 6.06
C ASP A 110 -13.83 2.64 5.06
N ALA A 111 -14.91 2.45 4.33
CA ALA A 111 -14.97 1.41 3.29
C ALA A 111 -14.04 1.76 2.12
N ILE A 112 -14.02 3.03 1.69
CA ILE A 112 -13.14 3.49 0.61
C ILE A 112 -11.67 3.35 1.01
N ILE A 113 -11.32 3.71 2.25
CA ILE A 113 -9.95 3.56 2.78
C ILE A 113 -9.57 2.08 2.82
N ARG A 114 -10.41 1.22 3.37
CA ARG A 114 -10.17 -0.22 3.45
C ARG A 114 -9.95 -0.85 2.06
N ASP A 115 -10.81 -0.54 1.09
CA ASP A 115 -10.66 -1.03 -0.29
C ASP A 115 -9.32 -0.58 -0.90
N MET A 116 -8.88 0.63 -0.61
CA MET A 116 -7.58 1.14 -1.04
C MET A 116 -6.42 0.41 -0.37
N VAL A 117 -6.50 0.21 0.95
CA VAL A 117 -5.49 -0.53 1.73
C VAL A 117 -5.33 -1.94 1.17
N GLU A 118 -6.43 -2.66 0.96
CA GLU A 118 -6.39 -4.03 0.40
C GLU A 118 -5.81 -4.07 -1.02
N SER A 119 -6.08 -3.04 -1.82
CA SER A 119 -5.48 -2.91 -3.15
C SER A 119 -3.98 -2.67 -3.08
N LEU A 120 -3.52 -1.81 -2.17
CA LEU A 120 -2.10 -1.49 -1.99
C LEU A 120 -1.30 -2.66 -1.40
N LYS A 121 -1.90 -3.48 -0.55
CA LYS A 121 -1.29 -4.73 -0.05
C LYS A 121 -0.96 -5.71 -1.18
N GLN A 122 -1.63 -5.62 -2.32
CA GLN A 122 -1.37 -6.45 -3.50
C GLN A 122 -0.27 -5.89 -4.41
N PHE A 123 0.36 -4.76 -4.05
CA PHE A 123 1.31 -4.05 -4.92
C PHE A 123 2.43 -4.96 -5.44
N ARG A 124 3.07 -5.76 -4.59
CA ARG A 124 4.14 -6.68 -4.99
C ARG A 124 3.70 -7.67 -6.08
N ALA A 125 2.55 -8.28 -5.91
CA ALA A 125 2.01 -9.24 -6.89
C ALA A 125 1.68 -8.55 -8.23
N ILE A 126 1.13 -7.34 -8.17
CA ILE A 126 0.83 -6.52 -9.35
C ILE A 126 2.13 -6.11 -10.05
N ALA A 127 3.11 -5.59 -9.32
CA ALA A 127 4.40 -5.18 -9.84
C ALA A 127 5.12 -6.34 -10.56
N ALA A 128 5.13 -7.53 -9.95
CA ALA A 128 5.70 -8.72 -10.55
C ALA A 128 5.00 -9.11 -11.86
N LYS A 129 3.67 -9.02 -11.90
CA LYS A 129 2.87 -9.32 -13.11
C LYS A 129 3.23 -8.40 -14.29
N TYR A 130 3.57 -7.15 -14.00
CA TYR A 130 3.92 -6.16 -15.02
C TYR A 130 5.44 -6.00 -15.24
N GLY A 131 6.26 -6.86 -14.64
CA GLY A 131 7.70 -6.92 -14.89
C GLY A 131 8.49 -5.78 -14.24
N VAL A 132 7.97 -5.17 -13.18
CA VAL A 132 8.72 -4.19 -12.39
C VAL A 132 9.89 -4.91 -11.71
N SER A 133 11.08 -4.32 -11.74
CA SER A 133 12.26 -4.92 -11.13
C SER A 133 12.10 -5.07 -9.61
N GLU A 134 12.70 -6.11 -9.02
CA GLU A 134 12.63 -6.37 -7.58
C GLU A 134 13.15 -5.19 -6.75
N GLN A 135 14.18 -4.52 -7.23
CA GLN A 135 14.73 -3.32 -6.59
C GLN A 135 13.67 -2.21 -6.45
N TRP A 136 12.93 -1.93 -7.52
CA TRP A 136 11.88 -0.92 -7.51
C TRP A 136 10.65 -1.40 -6.73
N THR A 137 10.27 -2.65 -6.91
CA THR A 137 9.16 -3.27 -6.16
C THR A 137 9.39 -3.15 -4.66
N GLY A 138 10.57 -3.58 -4.17
CA GLY A 138 10.88 -3.50 -2.75
C GLY A 138 10.91 -2.08 -2.21
N ARG A 139 11.40 -1.11 -2.99
CA ARG A 139 11.42 0.29 -2.59
C ARG A 139 10.03 0.90 -2.45
N VAL A 140 9.19 0.74 -3.46
CA VAL A 140 7.81 1.27 -3.44
C VAL A 140 6.99 0.61 -2.35
N GLU A 141 7.08 -0.72 -2.23
CA GLU A 141 6.40 -1.49 -1.18
C GLU A 141 6.80 -1.04 0.22
N ALA A 142 8.09 -0.84 0.48
CA ALA A 142 8.56 -0.35 1.78
C ALA A 142 7.92 1.01 2.16
N THR A 143 7.75 1.90 1.19
CA THR A 143 7.08 3.18 1.41
C THR A 143 5.59 2.98 1.69
N ILE A 144 4.89 2.18 0.89
CA ILE A 144 3.47 1.85 1.10
C ILE A 144 3.27 1.25 2.49
N VAL A 145 4.07 0.25 2.87
CA VAL A 145 4.01 -0.40 4.18
C VAL A 145 4.23 0.60 5.31
N SER A 146 5.19 1.52 5.16
CA SER A 146 5.44 2.59 6.14
C SER A 146 4.20 3.48 6.36
N HIS A 147 3.53 3.88 5.27
CA HIS A 147 2.31 4.69 5.37
C HIS A 147 1.14 3.90 5.96
N LEU A 148 0.96 2.64 5.56
CA LEU A 148 -0.06 1.77 6.12
C LEU A 148 0.14 1.52 7.62
N LYS A 149 1.39 1.34 8.08
CA LYS A 149 1.72 1.25 9.52
C LYS A 149 1.38 2.54 10.25
N ALA A 150 1.73 3.69 9.68
CA ALA A 150 1.40 5.00 10.26
C ALA A 150 -0.11 5.23 10.39
N TRP A 151 -0.91 4.62 9.50
CA TRP A 151 -2.37 4.67 9.55
C TRP A 151 -3.01 3.57 10.42
N GLY A 152 -2.21 2.63 10.98
CA GLY A 152 -2.72 1.48 11.75
C GLY A 152 -3.43 0.44 10.88
N GLU A 153 -3.16 0.43 9.57
CA GLU A 153 -3.79 -0.44 8.58
C GLU A 153 -2.86 -1.60 8.12
N TRP A 154 -1.70 -1.71 8.75
CA TRP A 154 -0.74 -2.78 8.51
C TRP A 154 -0.47 -3.52 9.82
N GLU A 155 -0.92 -4.75 9.88
CA GLU A 155 -0.45 -5.70 10.88
C GLU A 155 0.80 -6.38 10.31
N GLU A 156 1.91 -6.35 11.03
CA GLU A 156 3.00 -7.26 10.72
C GLU A 156 2.45 -8.67 10.89
N ASP A 157 2.65 -9.53 9.89
CA ASP A 157 2.39 -10.95 10.08
C ASP A 157 3.00 -11.32 11.42
N ALA A 158 2.17 -11.78 12.35
CA ALA A 158 2.61 -12.08 13.70
C ALA A 158 3.88 -12.91 13.57
N ALA A 159 5.00 -12.37 14.03
CA ALA A 159 6.28 -13.06 13.94
C ALA A 159 6.04 -14.48 14.43
N MET A 160 6.31 -15.48 13.57
CA MET A 160 6.07 -16.86 14.00
C MET A 160 6.75 -17.08 15.32
N PRO A 161 6.09 -17.70 16.30
CA PRO A 161 6.65 -17.90 17.62
C PRO A 161 8.01 -18.60 17.47
N GLU A 162 8.92 -18.33 18.39
CA GLU A 162 10.19 -19.04 18.45
C GLU A 162 9.93 -20.55 18.38
N LEU A 163 10.53 -21.23 17.42
CA LEU A 163 10.36 -22.64 17.18
C LEU A 163 11.68 -23.36 17.43
N ALA A 164 11.66 -24.43 18.23
CA ALA A 164 12.79 -25.35 18.32
C ALA A 164 12.79 -26.23 17.07
N ILE A 165 13.79 -26.06 16.22
CA ILE A 165 13.96 -26.76 14.94
C ILE A 165 15.29 -27.49 15.01
N ASN A 166 15.26 -28.83 15.02
CA ASN A 166 16.44 -29.68 15.10
C ASN A 166 17.43 -29.32 16.23
N GLY A 167 16.91 -28.88 17.38
CA GLY A 167 17.71 -28.50 18.55
C GLY A 167 18.21 -27.06 18.56
N HIS A 168 17.94 -26.30 17.54
CA HIS A 168 18.24 -24.87 17.45
C HIS A 168 16.99 -24.04 17.72
N LEU A 169 17.15 -22.93 18.46
CA LEU A 169 16.08 -21.97 18.65
C LEU A 169 16.06 -21.00 17.46
N ALA A 170 15.02 -21.13 16.63
CA ALA A 170 14.80 -20.26 15.49
C ALA A 170 13.76 -19.18 15.83
N SER A 171 14.12 -17.92 15.68
CA SER A 171 13.26 -16.76 15.88
C SER A 171 13.19 -15.91 14.60
N ASN A 172 12.29 -14.95 14.56
CA ASN A 172 12.09 -14.04 13.41
C ASN A 172 11.98 -14.77 12.07
N ILE A 173 11.20 -15.86 12.07
CA ILE A 173 11.05 -16.75 10.93
C ILE A 173 10.08 -16.09 9.96
N ARG A 174 10.53 -15.87 8.71
CA ARG A 174 9.71 -15.32 7.65
C ARG A 174 10.01 -16.00 6.33
N MET A 175 9.03 -16.01 5.45
CA MET A 175 9.18 -16.58 4.11
C MET A 175 8.89 -15.49 3.08
N GLU A 176 9.75 -15.39 2.08
CA GLU A 176 9.63 -14.43 1.00
C GLU A 176 9.60 -15.16 -0.35
N GLN A 177 8.72 -14.72 -1.24
CA GLN A 177 8.70 -15.25 -2.59
C GLN A 177 9.89 -14.68 -3.38
N ALA A 178 10.71 -15.57 -3.93
CA ALA A 178 11.86 -15.20 -4.72
C ALA A 178 11.57 -15.25 -6.22
N TYR A 179 12.49 -14.70 -7.01
CA TYR A 179 12.41 -14.72 -8.48
C TYR A 179 12.26 -16.15 -9.04
N LYS A 180 11.43 -16.33 -10.06
CA LYS A 180 11.10 -17.61 -10.72
C LYS A 180 10.29 -18.60 -9.87
N GLY A 181 9.54 -18.14 -8.89
CA GLY A 181 8.65 -18.99 -8.10
C GLY A 181 9.38 -19.88 -7.10
N ASN A 182 10.57 -19.49 -6.65
CA ASN A 182 11.20 -20.05 -5.47
C ASN A 182 10.74 -19.28 -4.24
N TYR A 183 10.84 -19.89 -3.05
CA TYR A 183 10.67 -19.17 -1.79
C TYR A 183 11.99 -19.17 -1.02
N HIS A 184 12.24 -18.08 -0.31
CA HIS A 184 13.34 -17.98 0.62
C HIS A 184 12.76 -17.99 2.03
N LEU A 185 13.26 -18.88 2.85
CA LEU A 185 13.02 -18.89 4.30
C LEU A 185 14.16 -18.14 4.96
N PHE A 186 13.83 -17.16 5.77
CA PHE A 186 14.77 -16.47 6.65
C PHE A 186 14.45 -16.84 8.09
N ALA A 187 15.48 -17.07 8.87
CA ALA A 187 15.36 -17.31 10.31
C ALA A 187 16.61 -16.78 11.02
N VAL A 188 16.43 -16.27 12.23
CA VAL A 188 17.54 -16.01 13.14
C VAL A 188 17.78 -17.28 13.95
N ILE A 189 18.93 -17.92 13.75
CA ILE A 189 19.34 -19.16 14.42
C ILE A 189 20.62 -18.86 15.19
N ASP A 190 20.59 -19.10 16.48
CA ASP A 190 21.73 -18.84 17.37
C ASP A 190 22.24 -17.38 17.28
N GLY A 191 21.31 -16.42 17.03
CA GLY A 191 21.61 -14.99 16.93
C GLY A 191 22.06 -14.51 15.54
N GLU A 192 22.20 -15.41 14.56
CA GLU A 192 22.57 -15.07 13.18
C GLU A 192 21.39 -15.25 12.22
N GLU A 193 21.13 -14.26 11.37
CA GLU A 193 20.13 -14.40 10.31
C GLU A 193 20.65 -15.31 9.21
N ARG A 194 19.92 -16.38 8.94
CA ARG A 194 20.21 -17.36 7.88
C ARG A 194 19.10 -17.36 6.84
N LYS A 195 19.53 -17.56 5.59
CA LYS A 195 18.64 -17.66 4.43
C LYS A 195 18.69 -19.05 3.84
N PHE A 196 17.55 -19.66 3.70
CA PHE A 196 17.40 -20.98 3.08
C PHE A 196 16.61 -20.88 1.77
N ILE A 197 17.06 -21.55 0.73
CA ILE A 197 16.35 -21.61 -0.55
C ILE A 197 15.43 -22.83 -0.52
N ILE A 198 14.14 -22.57 -0.48
CA ILE A 198 13.13 -23.64 -0.58
C ILE A 198 12.93 -23.93 -2.07
N GLY A 199 13.45 -25.07 -2.51
CA GLY A 199 13.31 -25.54 -3.88
C GLY A 199 11.89 -25.94 -4.22
N LYS A 200 11.60 -26.02 -5.53
CA LYS A 200 10.30 -26.42 -6.10
C LYS A 200 9.92 -27.86 -5.79
N ASN A 201 9.54 -28.18 -4.56
CA ASN A 201 8.85 -29.43 -4.30
C ASN A 201 7.35 -29.20 -4.51
N LYS A 202 6.79 -29.80 -5.57
CA LYS A 202 5.47 -29.46 -6.13
C LYS A 202 4.29 -29.52 -5.15
N GLU A 203 4.35 -30.36 -4.12
CA GLU A 203 3.24 -30.54 -3.17
C GLU A 203 3.21 -29.45 -2.09
N GLU A 204 4.35 -29.10 -1.52
CA GLU A 204 4.47 -28.05 -0.49
C GLU A 204 4.16 -26.67 -1.08
N PHE A 205 4.58 -26.44 -2.31
CA PHE A 205 4.29 -25.23 -3.08
C PHE A 205 2.81 -25.03 -3.39
N SER A 206 2.13 -26.09 -3.81
CA SER A 206 0.72 -26.01 -4.18
C SER A 206 -0.17 -25.58 -3.01
N GLN A 207 0.24 -25.88 -1.80
CA GLN A 207 -0.50 -25.50 -0.61
C GLN A 207 -0.22 -24.06 -0.22
N ILE A 208 1.03 -23.59 -0.29
CA ILE A 208 1.43 -22.19 -0.03
C ILE A 208 0.82 -21.24 -1.07
N GLU A 209 0.81 -21.62 -2.35
CA GLU A 209 0.17 -20.81 -3.41
C GLU A 209 -1.36 -20.68 -3.24
N LYS A 210 -2.01 -21.72 -2.71
CA LYS A 210 -3.48 -21.71 -2.54
C LYS A 210 -3.96 -20.96 -1.30
N THR A 211 -3.18 -20.96 -0.24
CA THR A 211 -3.63 -20.52 1.09
C THR A 211 -2.87 -19.31 1.61
N GLY A 212 -1.75 -18.94 0.99
CA GLY A 212 -0.85 -17.91 1.50
C GLY A 212 0.02 -18.39 2.67
N ILE A 213 1.17 -17.74 2.87
CA ILE A 213 2.14 -18.09 3.93
C ILE A 213 1.54 -17.90 5.32
N ALA A 214 0.70 -16.90 5.51
CA ALA A 214 0.03 -16.57 6.77
C ALA A 214 -0.96 -17.66 7.26
N SER A 215 -1.33 -18.60 6.41
CA SER A 215 -2.28 -19.68 6.75
C SER A 215 -1.62 -20.99 7.17
N LEU A 216 -0.28 -21.09 7.13
CA LEU A 216 0.43 -22.27 7.63
C LEU A 216 0.34 -22.31 9.15
N SER A 217 -0.11 -23.45 9.70
CA SER A 217 -0.01 -23.66 11.14
C SER A 217 1.47 -23.77 11.57
N ALA A 218 1.77 -23.44 12.83
CA ALA A 218 3.11 -23.57 13.39
C ALA A 218 3.72 -24.99 13.16
N ASP A 219 2.89 -26.03 13.23
CA ASP A 219 3.32 -27.42 13.02
C ASP A 219 3.64 -27.71 11.54
N GLN A 220 2.85 -27.18 10.60
CA GLN A 220 3.12 -27.29 9.16
C GLN A 220 4.40 -26.57 8.79
N PHE A 221 4.61 -25.38 9.35
CA PHE A 221 5.81 -24.61 9.15
C PHE A 221 7.04 -25.33 9.73
N LYS A 222 6.93 -25.85 10.96
CA LYS A 222 7.99 -26.62 11.63
C LYS A 222 8.42 -27.83 10.80
N ALA A 223 7.47 -28.63 10.35
CA ALA A 223 7.74 -29.81 9.50
C ALA A 223 8.45 -29.47 8.19
N MET A 224 8.14 -28.29 7.63
CA MET A 224 8.83 -27.80 6.43
C MET A 224 10.24 -27.29 6.76
N ALA A 225 10.40 -26.50 7.82
CA ALA A 225 11.68 -25.93 8.21
C ALA A 225 12.70 -26.97 8.69
N GLU A 226 12.26 -28.05 9.34
CA GLU A 226 13.11 -29.18 9.76
C GLU A 226 13.88 -29.84 8.62
N LYS A 227 13.38 -29.73 7.37
CA LYS A 227 14.07 -30.24 6.18
C LYS A 227 15.24 -29.37 5.71
N TYR A 228 15.25 -28.12 6.10
CA TYR A 228 16.20 -27.12 5.60
C TYR A 228 17.15 -26.58 6.67
N ILE A 229 16.75 -26.66 7.92
CA ILE A 229 17.54 -26.23 9.08
C ILE A 229 18.12 -27.48 9.75
N SER A 230 19.30 -27.86 9.33
CA SER A 230 20.05 -28.99 9.93
C SER A 230 21.17 -28.48 10.83
#